data_7109d39165fdc1dddc3c1e70c21b5a4b
#
_entry.id   7109d39165fdc1dddc3c1e70c21b5a4b
#
_cell.length_a   1.000
_cell.length_b   1.000
_cell.length_c   1.000
_cell.angle_alpha   90.00
_cell.angle_beta   90.00
_cell.angle_gamma   90.00
#
_symmetry.space_group_name_H-M   'P 1'
#
loop_
_entity.id
_entity.type
_entity.pdbx_description
1 polymer ?
#
loop_
_entity_poly.entity_id
_entity_poly.type
_entity_poly.pdbx_seq_one_letter_code
_entity_poly.pdbx_strand_id
1 'polypeptide(L)'
;MVGSTRVRFGKAQAMKWDLLSRDRFDAVLFDLDGVLTATAKVHAACWKTMFDEYLRTRANKTGESFRPFDIQADYKAYVDGKLRYDGVRDFLKSRAIELPEGNPDDPPSAATVCGLGNRKNDMINEVLQSEGVEPYEGSVVLVRQLRRKGMKTAVVSSSHNCLAVLQAAKVADLFDVRVDGEVADRLHLRGKPAPDTFLAAAKQLGVPPQRAVVVEDAIAGVQAGRAGRFGLVVGVARKGEADALKDNGADVVVGDLSELVHEA
;
A
#
# COMPACT_ATOMS: atom_id res chain seq x y z
N MET A 1 -41.00 18.41 26.62
CA MET A 1 -39.69 17.98 27.17
C MET A 1 -39.24 16.76 26.38
N VAL A 2 -38.33 16.95 25.44
CA VAL A 2 -37.76 15.85 24.62
C VAL A 2 -36.40 15.52 25.23
N GLY A 3 -36.33 14.34 25.86
CA GLY A 3 -35.12 13.87 26.52
C GLY A 3 -34.03 13.51 25.48
N SER A 4 -32.93 14.25 25.49
CA SER A 4 -31.72 13.94 24.74
C SER A 4 -31.03 12.69 25.33
N THR A 5 -31.18 11.56 24.68
CA THR A 5 -30.44 10.32 25.03
C THR A 5 -29.00 10.48 24.58
N ARG A 6 -28.10 10.93 25.47
CA ARG A 6 -26.64 10.87 25.23
C ARG A 6 -26.21 9.41 25.24
N VAL A 7 -25.89 8.88 24.09
CA VAL A 7 -25.23 7.58 23.96
C VAL A 7 -23.84 7.67 24.62
N ARG A 8 -23.63 6.94 25.71
CA ARG A 8 -22.33 6.83 26.39
C ARG A 8 -21.48 5.83 25.60
N PHE A 9 -20.63 6.34 24.71
CA PHE A 9 -19.58 5.52 24.10
C PHE A 9 -18.56 5.08 25.16
N GLY A 10 -18.10 3.81 25.09
CA GLY A 10 -17.15 3.27 26.04
C GLY A 10 -15.78 3.97 25.99
N LYS A 11 -15.06 4.04 27.13
CA LYS A 11 -13.74 4.69 27.24
C LYS A 11 -12.72 4.23 26.18
N ALA A 12 -12.80 2.98 25.71
CA ALA A 12 -11.93 2.44 24.67
C ALA A 12 -12.17 3.06 23.28
N GLN A 13 -13.41 3.45 22.97
CA GLN A 13 -13.79 4.09 21.71
C GLN A 13 -13.38 5.57 21.71
N ALA A 14 -13.52 6.26 22.84
CA ALA A 14 -13.05 7.64 23.02
C ALA A 14 -11.51 7.75 22.87
N MET A 15 -10.73 6.74 23.30
CA MET A 15 -9.28 6.70 23.12
C MET A 15 -8.85 6.51 21.65
N LYS A 16 -9.65 5.84 20.81
CA LYS A 16 -9.31 5.65 19.39
C LYS A 16 -9.49 6.95 18.58
N TRP A 17 -10.45 7.79 18.92
CA TRP A 17 -10.75 9.04 18.20
C TRP A 17 -9.70 10.15 18.41
N ASP A 18 -9.00 10.11 19.54
CA ASP A 18 -7.93 11.08 19.86
C ASP A 18 -6.54 10.64 19.35
N LEU A 19 -6.51 9.46 18.74
CA LEU A 19 -5.26 8.86 18.25
C LEU A 19 -4.58 9.74 17.18
N LEU A 20 -5.37 10.35 16.28
CA LEU A 20 -4.92 11.20 15.18
C LEU A 20 -5.19 12.69 15.51
N SER A 21 -4.80 13.14 16.70
CA SER A 21 -4.99 14.52 17.09
C SER A 21 -3.93 15.45 16.52
N ARG A 22 -4.34 16.70 16.23
CA ARG A 22 -3.48 17.76 15.72
C ARG A 22 -2.40 18.19 16.73
N ASP A 23 -2.65 17.98 18.00
CA ASP A 23 -1.65 18.27 19.05
C ASP A 23 -0.44 17.33 18.96
N ARG A 24 -0.65 16.12 18.49
CA ARG A 24 0.39 15.10 18.36
C ARG A 24 0.99 15.04 16.95
N PHE A 25 0.19 15.22 15.89
CA PHE A 25 0.61 14.98 14.52
C PHE A 25 0.19 16.11 13.59
N ASP A 26 1.04 16.40 12.61
CA ASP A 26 0.83 17.43 11.59
C ASP A 26 0.44 16.83 10.23
N ALA A 27 0.75 15.56 10.00
CA ALA A 27 0.47 14.88 8.73
C ALA A 27 0.09 13.42 8.92
N VAL A 28 -0.67 12.89 7.93
CA VAL A 28 -0.93 11.46 7.78
C VAL A 28 -0.58 11.03 6.35
N LEU A 29 0.24 9.99 6.24
CA LEU A 29 0.74 9.40 5.01
C LEU A 29 0.06 8.04 4.83
N PHE A 30 -0.71 7.91 3.76
CA PHE A 30 -1.51 6.72 3.48
C PHE A 30 -0.87 5.90 2.36
N ASP A 31 -0.80 4.59 2.53
CA ASP A 31 -0.70 3.72 1.36
C ASP A 31 -1.99 3.79 0.53
N LEU A 32 -1.93 3.27 -0.69
CA LEU A 32 -3.05 3.30 -1.64
C LEU A 32 -3.84 2.00 -1.61
N ASP A 33 -3.16 0.91 -1.98
CA ASP A 33 -3.76 -0.38 -2.31
C ASP A 33 -4.11 -1.17 -1.04
N GLY A 34 -5.40 -1.36 -0.73
CA GLY A 34 -5.83 -1.97 0.53
C GLY A 34 -6.09 -0.97 1.66
N VAL A 35 -5.56 0.24 1.57
CA VAL A 35 -5.80 1.33 2.54
C VAL A 35 -6.85 2.32 2.03
N LEU A 36 -6.62 2.93 0.88
CA LEU A 36 -7.52 3.92 0.28
C LEU A 36 -8.48 3.30 -0.74
N THR A 37 -8.03 2.26 -1.47
CA THR A 37 -8.76 1.61 -2.55
C THR A 37 -8.75 0.09 -2.42
N ALA A 38 -9.79 -0.57 -2.98
CA ALA A 38 -9.94 -2.02 -2.95
C ALA A 38 -9.06 -2.76 -4.00
N THR A 39 -8.01 -2.12 -4.50
CA THR A 39 -7.16 -2.60 -5.59
C THR A 39 -6.16 -3.71 -5.20
N ALA A 40 -5.89 -3.92 -3.91
CA ALA A 40 -4.96 -4.98 -3.47
C ALA A 40 -5.31 -6.38 -3.99
N LYS A 41 -6.63 -6.71 -4.11
CA LYS A 41 -7.06 -8.01 -4.67
C LYS A 41 -6.74 -8.11 -6.15
N VAL A 42 -6.90 -7.03 -6.90
CA VAL A 42 -6.59 -6.95 -8.33
C VAL A 42 -5.09 -7.13 -8.53
N HIS A 43 -4.27 -6.44 -7.72
CA HIS A 43 -2.82 -6.62 -7.73
C HIS A 43 -2.41 -8.08 -7.48
N ALA A 44 -3.00 -8.74 -6.48
CA ALA A 44 -2.72 -10.14 -6.17
C ALA A 44 -3.08 -11.09 -7.32
N ALA A 45 -4.23 -10.88 -7.96
CA ALA A 45 -4.67 -11.66 -9.12
C ALA A 45 -3.73 -11.50 -10.32
N CYS A 46 -3.32 -10.27 -10.65
CA CYS A 46 -2.39 -10.00 -11.75
C CYS A 46 -1.00 -10.61 -11.49
N TRP A 47 -0.48 -10.52 -10.26
CA TRP A 47 0.77 -11.18 -9.89
C TRP A 47 0.68 -12.69 -10.08
N LYS A 48 -0.40 -13.31 -9.60
CA LYS A 48 -0.64 -14.74 -9.77
C LYS A 48 -0.68 -15.15 -11.23
N THR A 49 -1.48 -14.46 -12.03
CA THR A 49 -1.61 -14.76 -13.46
C THR A 49 -0.26 -14.68 -14.16
N MET A 50 0.45 -13.58 -14.00
CA MET A 50 1.76 -13.36 -14.64
C MET A 50 2.79 -14.40 -14.22
N PHE A 51 2.93 -14.67 -12.90
CA PHE A 51 3.90 -15.67 -12.44
C PHE A 51 3.51 -17.09 -12.83
N ASP A 52 2.24 -17.46 -12.76
CA ASP A 52 1.78 -18.80 -13.17
C ASP A 52 2.04 -19.07 -14.65
N GLU A 53 1.83 -18.09 -15.52
CA GLU A 53 2.13 -18.18 -16.96
C GLU A 53 3.64 -18.38 -17.19
N TYR A 54 4.46 -17.56 -16.52
CA TYR A 54 5.91 -17.68 -16.61
C TYR A 54 6.41 -19.02 -16.09
N LEU A 55 5.99 -19.45 -14.89
CA LEU A 55 6.41 -20.71 -14.27
C LEU A 55 5.97 -21.93 -15.07
N ARG A 56 4.77 -21.90 -15.67
CA ARG A 56 4.26 -22.97 -16.53
C ARG A 56 5.09 -23.09 -17.81
N THR A 57 5.40 -21.94 -18.42
CA THR A 57 6.25 -21.89 -19.61
C THR A 57 7.66 -22.42 -19.31
N ARG A 58 8.23 -22.06 -18.15
CA ARG A 58 9.51 -22.56 -17.68
C ARG A 58 9.48 -24.08 -17.45
N ALA A 59 8.50 -24.58 -16.70
CA ALA A 59 8.34 -26.01 -16.41
C ALA A 59 8.28 -26.85 -17.69
N ASN A 60 7.54 -26.39 -18.72
CA ASN A 60 7.47 -27.06 -20.01
C ASN A 60 8.82 -27.10 -20.76
N LYS A 61 9.68 -26.09 -20.56
CA LYS A 61 11.01 -26.02 -21.21
C LYS A 61 12.08 -26.82 -20.48
N THR A 62 12.03 -26.83 -19.13
CA THR A 62 13.08 -27.44 -18.30
C THR A 62 12.76 -28.88 -17.86
N GLY A 63 11.50 -29.31 -17.97
CA GLY A 63 11.02 -30.59 -17.42
C GLY A 63 10.81 -30.57 -15.90
N GLU A 64 10.94 -29.40 -15.25
CA GLU A 64 10.69 -29.23 -13.81
C GLU A 64 9.18 -29.30 -13.51
N SER A 65 8.82 -29.64 -12.28
CA SER A 65 7.43 -29.63 -11.84
C SER A 65 6.89 -28.21 -11.72
N PHE A 66 5.71 -27.95 -12.25
CA PHE A 66 5.03 -26.67 -12.09
C PHE A 66 4.62 -26.45 -10.63
N ARG A 67 5.10 -25.38 -10.01
CA ARG A 67 4.70 -24.89 -8.68
C ARG A 67 4.04 -23.52 -8.83
N PRO A 68 2.70 -23.41 -8.71
CA PRO A 68 2.01 -22.13 -8.91
C PRO A 68 2.40 -21.09 -7.85
N PHE A 69 2.19 -19.82 -8.18
CA PHE A 69 2.26 -18.71 -7.24
C PHE A 69 1.08 -18.79 -6.26
N ASP A 70 1.35 -18.70 -4.96
CA ASP A 70 0.35 -18.74 -3.91
C ASP A 70 0.01 -17.32 -3.43
N ILE A 71 -1.28 -16.94 -3.56
CA ILE A 71 -1.74 -15.60 -3.15
C ILE A 71 -1.62 -15.40 -1.63
N GLN A 72 -1.76 -16.47 -0.82
CA GLN A 72 -1.72 -16.32 0.64
C GLN A 72 -0.29 -16.28 1.17
N ALA A 73 0.60 -17.09 0.61
CA ALA A 73 1.98 -17.20 1.07
C ALA A 73 2.93 -16.32 0.25
N ASP A 74 3.01 -16.54 -1.09
CA ASP A 74 4.02 -15.88 -1.91
C ASP A 74 3.74 -14.38 -2.10
N TYR A 75 2.45 -13.99 -2.24
CA TYR A 75 2.09 -12.58 -2.40
C TYR A 75 2.57 -11.76 -1.21
N LYS A 76 2.20 -12.18 0.00
CA LYS A 76 2.57 -11.46 1.24
C LYS A 76 4.07 -11.44 1.50
N ALA A 77 4.75 -12.54 1.20
CA ALA A 77 6.18 -12.65 1.49
C ALA A 77 7.06 -11.85 0.51
N TYR A 78 6.66 -11.79 -0.77
CA TYR A 78 7.60 -11.36 -1.80
C TYR A 78 7.19 -10.12 -2.57
N VAL A 79 5.89 -9.81 -2.73
CA VAL A 79 5.46 -8.74 -3.63
C VAL A 79 4.58 -7.67 -2.97
N ASP A 80 3.89 -7.98 -1.87
CA ASP A 80 2.95 -7.08 -1.22
C ASP A 80 3.63 -5.81 -0.70
N GLY A 81 3.13 -4.65 -1.09
CA GLY A 81 3.67 -3.35 -0.71
C GLY A 81 5.02 -2.96 -1.34
N LYS A 82 5.66 -3.84 -2.13
CA LYS A 82 6.99 -3.59 -2.71
C LYS A 82 6.94 -2.91 -4.08
N LEU A 83 8.04 -2.25 -4.47
CA LEU A 83 8.23 -1.80 -5.84
C LEU A 83 8.18 -2.99 -6.79
N ARG A 84 7.63 -2.76 -7.99
CA ARG A 84 7.31 -3.80 -8.97
C ARG A 84 8.47 -4.74 -9.28
N TYR A 85 9.63 -4.21 -9.60
CA TYR A 85 10.80 -5.03 -9.95
C TYR A 85 11.42 -5.71 -8.74
N ASP A 86 11.37 -5.09 -7.55
CA ASP A 86 11.79 -5.72 -6.29
C ASP A 86 10.94 -6.96 -6.00
N GLY A 87 9.62 -6.85 -6.18
CA GLY A 87 8.71 -7.98 -6.02
C GLY A 87 9.02 -9.14 -6.97
N VAL A 88 9.33 -8.85 -8.25
CA VAL A 88 9.74 -9.88 -9.21
C VAL A 88 11.03 -10.55 -8.76
N ARG A 89 12.07 -9.77 -8.39
CA ARG A 89 13.38 -10.32 -7.94
C ARG A 89 13.20 -11.20 -6.71
N ASP A 90 12.48 -10.73 -5.71
CA ASP A 90 12.32 -11.46 -4.44
C ASP A 90 11.58 -12.78 -4.64
N PHE A 91 10.52 -12.79 -5.45
CA PHE A 91 9.82 -14.03 -5.76
C PHE A 91 10.66 -15.00 -6.57
N LEU A 92 11.34 -14.56 -7.63
CA LEU A 92 12.20 -15.42 -8.44
C LEU A 92 13.34 -16.01 -7.59
N LYS A 93 13.97 -15.19 -6.74
CA LYS A 93 14.99 -15.64 -5.79
C LYS A 93 14.47 -16.73 -4.85
N SER A 94 13.23 -16.61 -4.35
CA SER A 94 12.62 -17.63 -3.49
C SER A 94 12.43 -18.98 -4.16
N ARG A 95 12.40 -18.98 -5.50
CA ARG A 95 12.26 -20.17 -6.33
C ARG A 95 13.60 -20.64 -6.93
N ALA A 96 14.73 -20.01 -6.54
CA ALA A 96 16.06 -20.24 -7.11
C ALA A 96 16.07 -20.06 -8.65
N ILE A 97 15.30 -19.08 -9.15
CA ILE A 97 15.23 -18.73 -10.56
C ILE A 97 16.02 -17.45 -10.79
N GLU A 98 16.98 -17.53 -11.70
CA GLU A 98 17.77 -16.38 -12.14
C GLU A 98 17.25 -15.90 -13.50
N LEU A 99 16.99 -14.60 -13.61
CA LEU A 99 16.73 -13.90 -14.85
C LEU A 99 17.62 -12.67 -14.95
N PRO A 100 17.99 -12.27 -16.18
CA PRO A 100 18.58 -10.96 -16.40
C PRO A 100 17.68 -9.85 -15.84
N GLU A 101 18.27 -8.79 -15.31
CA GLU A 101 17.52 -7.63 -14.82
C GLU A 101 16.67 -7.02 -15.95
N GLY A 102 17.27 -6.85 -17.10
CA GLY A 102 16.66 -6.17 -18.23
C GLY A 102 16.67 -4.66 -18.07
N ASN A 103 15.81 -4.00 -18.85
CA ASN A 103 15.65 -2.56 -18.88
C ASN A 103 14.20 -2.19 -18.55
N PRO A 104 13.91 -1.08 -17.85
CA PRO A 104 12.54 -0.61 -17.63
C PRO A 104 11.68 -0.53 -18.90
N ASP A 105 12.30 -0.32 -20.07
CA ASP A 105 11.62 -0.27 -21.36
C ASP A 105 11.46 -1.65 -22.05
N ASP A 106 11.85 -2.74 -21.40
CA ASP A 106 11.70 -4.09 -21.96
C ASP A 106 10.23 -4.38 -22.28
N PRO A 107 9.94 -5.00 -23.44
CA PRO A 107 8.58 -5.40 -23.76
C PRO A 107 8.06 -6.44 -22.75
N PRO A 108 6.75 -6.52 -22.49
CA PRO A 108 6.12 -7.48 -21.58
C PRO A 108 6.41 -8.96 -21.92
N SER A 109 6.83 -9.23 -23.15
CA SER A 109 7.23 -10.56 -23.62
C SER A 109 8.67 -10.94 -23.25
N ALA A 110 9.51 -9.99 -22.83
CA ALA A 110 10.90 -10.25 -22.48
C ALA A 110 11.01 -11.15 -21.24
N ALA A 111 11.93 -12.11 -21.29
CA ALA A 111 12.26 -12.99 -20.16
C ALA A 111 13.29 -12.33 -19.24
N THR A 112 12.96 -11.18 -18.69
CA THR A 112 13.75 -10.37 -17.75
C THR A 112 12.92 -9.98 -16.54
N VAL A 113 13.55 -9.54 -15.46
CA VAL A 113 12.85 -9.00 -14.29
C VAL A 113 11.93 -7.84 -14.70
N CYS A 114 12.46 -6.90 -15.50
CA CYS A 114 11.70 -5.75 -16.00
C CYS A 114 10.55 -6.18 -16.91
N GLY A 115 10.78 -7.10 -17.86
CA GLY A 115 9.73 -7.61 -18.76
C GLY A 115 8.57 -8.27 -18.02
N LEU A 116 8.84 -9.12 -17.01
CA LEU A 116 7.79 -9.70 -16.17
C LEU A 116 7.02 -8.64 -15.38
N GLY A 117 7.74 -7.67 -14.80
CA GLY A 117 7.11 -6.55 -14.09
C GLY A 117 6.23 -5.72 -15.01
N ASN A 118 6.65 -5.46 -16.24
CA ASN A 118 5.88 -4.72 -17.25
C ASN A 118 4.64 -5.48 -17.69
N ARG A 119 4.74 -6.81 -17.89
CA ARG A 119 3.57 -7.68 -18.18
C ARG A 119 2.51 -7.57 -17.09
N LYS A 120 2.93 -7.67 -15.82
CA LYS A 120 2.01 -7.49 -14.68
C LYS A 120 1.37 -6.11 -14.68
N ASN A 121 2.13 -5.08 -15.06
CA ASN A 121 1.62 -3.71 -15.11
C ASN A 121 0.54 -3.53 -16.18
N ASP A 122 0.72 -4.12 -17.36
CA ASP A 122 -0.27 -4.07 -18.42
C ASP A 122 -1.59 -4.73 -18.00
N MET A 123 -1.51 -5.90 -17.34
CA MET A 123 -2.69 -6.57 -16.77
C MET A 123 -3.44 -5.69 -15.76
N ILE A 124 -2.72 -4.96 -14.89
CA ILE A 124 -3.37 -4.01 -13.97
C ILE A 124 -4.07 -2.90 -14.74
N ASN A 125 -3.41 -2.31 -15.74
CA ASN A 125 -3.98 -1.22 -16.51
C ASN A 125 -5.27 -1.64 -17.23
N GLU A 126 -5.30 -2.84 -17.79
CA GLU A 126 -6.49 -3.41 -18.44
C GLU A 126 -7.66 -3.54 -17.45
N VAL A 127 -7.40 -4.07 -16.24
CA VAL A 127 -8.43 -4.22 -15.20
C VAL A 127 -8.93 -2.87 -14.71
N LEU A 128 -8.03 -1.92 -14.42
CA LEU A 128 -8.41 -0.58 -13.96
C LEU A 128 -9.25 0.17 -14.99
N GLN A 129 -8.98 -0.03 -16.29
CA GLN A 129 -9.75 0.58 -17.37
C GLN A 129 -11.14 -0.05 -17.54
N SER A 130 -11.26 -1.38 -17.35
CA SER A 130 -12.49 -2.11 -17.58
C SER A 130 -13.44 -2.12 -16.38
N GLU A 131 -12.92 -2.22 -15.16
CA GLU A 131 -13.71 -2.40 -13.94
C GLU A 131 -13.79 -1.12 -13.09
N GLY A 132 -12.89 -0.14 -13.33
CA GLY A 132 -12.77 1.06 -12.50
C GLY A 132 -12.09 0.79 -11.16
N VAL A 133 -12.21 1.75 -10.24
CA VAL A 133 -11.59 1.70 -8.90
C VAL A 133 -12.61 2.06 -7.84
N GLU A 134 -12.77 1.17 -6.87
CA GLU A 134 -13.62 1.40 -5.71
C GLU A 134 -12.78 1.93 -4.54
N PRO A 135 -13.01 3.17 -4.06
CA PRO A 135 -12.39 3.66 -2.83
C PRO A 135 -13.07 3.07 -1.60
N TYR A 136 -12.33 2.87 -0.52
CA TYR A 136 -12.91 2.58 0.78
C TYR A 136 -13.53 3.84 1.37
N GLU A 137 -14.83 3.86 1.54
CA GLU A 137 -15.58 5.04 1.99
C GLU A 137 -15.09 5.54 3.36
N GLY A 138 -14.87 4.64 4.34
CA GLY A 138 -14.34 4.98 5.65
C GLY A 138 -12.98 5.67 5.58
N SER A 139 -12.13 5.27 4.63
CA SER A 139 -10.82 5.91 4.39
C SER A 139 -10.99 7.32 3.83
N VAL A 140 -11.87 7.49 2.85
CA VAL A 140 -12.15 8.82 2.25
C VAL A 140 -12.72 9.78 3.28
N VAL A 141 -13.66 9.31 4.12
CA VAL A 141 -14.26 10.11 5.21
C VAL A 141 -13.17 10.55 6.20
N LEU A 142 -12.29 9.63 6.61
CA LEU A 142 -11.19 9.95 7.51
C LEU A 142 -10.25 11.00 6.91
N VAL A 143 -9.80 10.83 5.66
CA VAL A 143 -8.91 11.80 4.99
C VAL A 143 -9.56 13.19 4.96
N ARG A 144 -10.83 13.29 4.57
CA ARG A 144 -11.58 14.57 4.57
C ARG A 144 -11.68 15.18 5.96
N GLN A 145 -11.88 14.37 7.00
CA GLN A 145 -11.94 14.84 8.38
C GLN A 145 -10.58 15.38 8.85
N LEU A 146 -9.48 14.68 8.57
CA LEU A 146 -8.13 15.11 8.91
C LEU A 146 -7.78 16.44 8.23
N ARG A 147 -8.10 16.59 6.95
CA ARG A 147 -7.91 17.84 6.21
C ARG A 147 -8.70 19.00 6.81
N ARG A 148 -9.97 18.78 7.20
CA ARG A 148 -10.76 19.80 7.90
C ARG A 148 -10.14 20.23 9.23
N LYS A 149 -9.42 19.33 9.91
CA LYS A 149 -8.62 19.63 11.12
C LYS A 149 -7.29 20.30 10.82
N GLY A 150 -6.98 20.62 9.55
CA GLY A 150 -5.73 21.26 9.12
C GLY A 150 -4.52 20.34 9.10
N MET A 151 -4.70 19.02 9.11
CA MET A 151 -3.61 18.07 8.92
C MET A 151 -3.27 17.94 7.43
N LYS A 152 -1.97 17.83 7.14
CA LYS A 152 -1.48 17.54 5.80
C LYS A 152 -1.66 16.07 5.46
N THR A 153 -1.88 15.76 4.19
CA THR A 153 -2.12 14.38 3.74
C THR A 153 -1.23 14.03 2.56
N ALA A 154 -0.68 12.82 2.57
CA ALA A 154 0.05 12.29 1.43
C ALA A 154 -0.43 10.88 1.09
N VAL A 155 -0.30 10.50 -0.17
CA VAL A 155 -0.36 9.10 -0.60
C VAL A 155 1.04 8.62 -0.93
N VAL A 156 1.40 7.41 -0.46
CA VAL A 156 2.71 6.79 -0.65
C VAL A 156 2.49 5.36 -1.12
N SER A 157 2.60 5.14 -2.43
CA SER A 157 2.34 3.84 -3.08
C SER A 157 3.59 3.33 -3.80
N SER A 158 3.74 2.02 -3.87
CA SER A 158 4.76 1.37 -4.70
C SER A 158 4.34 1.22 -6.17
N SER A 159 3.10 1.61 -6.50
CA SER A 159 2.55 1.48 -7.85
C SER A 159 2.88 2.68 -8.72
N HIS A 160 3.25 2.45 -9.98
CA HIS A 160 3.37 3.49 -11.01
C HIS A 160 1.99 4.03 -11.43
N ASN A 161 0.92 3.29 -11.17
CA ASN A 161 -0.44 3.67 -11.55
C ASN A 161 -1.17 4.49 -10.49
N CYS A 162 -0.47 4.95 -9.44
CA CYS A 162 -1.06 5.63 -8.30
C CYS A 162 -1.95 6.82 -8.71
N LEU A 163 -1.46 7.69 -9.59
CA LEU A 163 -2.24 8.84 -10.05
C LEU A 163 -3.52 8.43 -10.78
N ALA A 164 -3.42 7.46 -11.70
CA ALA A 164 -4.57 6.96 -12.45
C ALA A 164 -5.62 6.32 -11.51
N VAL A 165 -5.17 5.56 -10.50
CA VAL A 165 -6.04 4.97 -9.49
C VAL A 165 -6.74 6.05 -8.66
N LEU A 166 -6.02 7.06 -8.19
CA LEU A 166 -6.61 8.18 -7.43
C LEU A 166 -7.63 8.98 -8.25
N GLN A 167 -7.36 9.19 -9.54
CA GLN A 167 -8.27 9.89 -10.46
C GLN A 167 -9.53 9.06 -10.73
N ALA A 168 -9.38 7.76 -11.00
CA ALA A 168 -10.51 6.85 -11.19
C ALA A 168 -11.39 6.75 -9.94
N ALA A 169 -10.79 6.74 -8.75
CA ALA A 169 -11.47 6.77 -7.46
C ALA A 169 -12.03 8.16 -7.09
N LYS A 170 -11.75 9.22 -7.87
CA LYS A 170 -12.15 10.62 -7.62
C LYS A 170 -11.70 11.17 -6.25
N VAL A 171 -10.48 10.82 -5.83
CA VAL A 171 -9.90 11.22 -4.53
C VAL A 171 -8.53 11.91 -4.66
N ALA A 172 -8.06 12.18 -5.86
CA ALA A 172 -6.73 12.74 -6.09
C ALA A 172 -6.52 14.13 -5.42
N ASP A 173 -7.57 14.93 -5.32
CA ASP A 173 -7.59 16.26 -4.70
C ASP A 173 -7.49 16.24 -3.16
N LEU A 174 -7.60 15.06 -2.56
CA LEU A 174 -7.51 14.89 -1.12
C LEU A 174 -6.08 14.84 -0.57
N PHE A 175 -5.06 14.84 -1.44
CA PHE A 175 -3.67 14.66 -1.03
C PHE A 175 -2.81 15.86 -1.45
N ASP A 176 -2.05 16.39 -0.49
CA ASP A 176 -1.12 17.50 -0.72
C ASP A 176 0.17 17.03 -1.41
N VAL A 177 0.54 15.75 -1.20
CA VAL A 177 1.75 15.13 -1.76
C VAL A 177 1.43 13.71 -2.24
N ARG A 178 2.05 13.32 -3.36
CA ARG A 178 2.08 11.95 -3.87
C ARG A 178 3.53 11.51 -4.04
N VAL A 179 3.88 10.37 -3.43
CA VAL A 179 5.13 9.65 -3.68
C VAL A 179 4.77 8.24 -4.13
N ASP A 180 4.97 7.96 -5.39
CA ASP A 180 4.61 6.69 -6.04
C ASP A 180 5.81 6.02 -6.72
N GLY A 181 5.58 4.93 -7.46
CA GLY A 181 6.64 4.22 -8.18
C GLY A 181 7.41 5.11 -9.14
N GLU A 182 6.73 6.05 -9.85
CA GLU A 182 7.39 6.99 -10.76
C GLU A 182 8.31 7.97 -10.00
N VAL A 183 7.82 8.48 -8.85
CA VAL A 183 8.63 9.37 -8.01
C VAL A 183 9.80 8.61 -7.39
N ALA A 184 9.58 7.36 -6.97
CA ALA A 184 10.62 6.52 -6.40
C ALA A 184 11.75 6.28 -7.41
N ASP A 185 11.43 5.93 -8.66
CA ASP A 185 12.40 5.72 -9.73
C ASP A 185 13.19 7.01 -10.04
N ARG A 186 12.47 8.12 -10.24
CA ARG A 186 13.10 9.42 -10.54
C ARG A 186 14.05 9.91 -9.46
N LEU A 187 13.74 9.64 -8.19
CA LEU A 187 14.53 10.07 -7.04
C LEU A 187 15.46 8.96 -6.51
N HIS A 188 15.51 7.81 -7.17
CA HIS A 188 16.30 6.64 -6.78
C HIS A 188 16.02 6.21 -5.31
N LEU A 189 14.76 6.23 -4.90
CA LEU A 189 14.33 5.82 -3.58
C LEU A 189 14.23 4.30 -3.50
N ARG A 190 14.70 3.74 -2.40
CA ARG A 190 14.44 2.32 -2.12
C ARG A 190 12.96 2.13 -1.76
N GLY A 191 12.37 1.05 -2.27
CA GLY A 191 11.00 0.67 -1.95
C GLY A 191 10.84 0.11 -0.53
N LYS A 192 9.61 0.01 -0.06
CA LYS A 192 9.26 -0.69 1.18
C LYS A 192 9.88 -2.10 1.17
N PRO A 193 10.49 -2.56 2.25
CA PRO A 193 10.44 -2.07 3.63
C PRO A 193 11.42 -0.95 3.98
N ALA A 194 12.21 -0.41 3.04
CA ALA A 194 12.99 0.79 3.32
C ALA A 194 12.07 2.00 3.53
N PRO A 195 12.45 2.94 4.43
CA PRO A 195 11.59 4.07 4.79
C PRO A 195 11.61 5.21 3.77
N ASP A 196 12.41 5.11 2.71
CA ASP A 196 12.80 6.20 1.82
C ASP A 196 11.59 6.91 1.20
N THR A 197 10.57 6.19 0.74
CA THR A 197 9.37 6.75 0.11
C THR A 197 8.51 7.54 1.12
N PHE A 198 8.31 7.02 2.33
CA PHE A 198 7.61 7.73 3.40
C PHE A 198 8.39 8.96 3.88
N LEU A 199 9.72 8.84 4.03
CA LEU A 199 10.57 9.97 4.40
C LEU A 199 10.56 11.07 3.34
N ALA A 200 10.55 10.70 2.05
CA ALA A 200 10.43 11.65 0.95
C ALA A 200 9.08 12.40 1.00
N ALA A 201 7.98 11.70 1.28
CA ALA A 201 6.65 12.31 1.43
C ALA A 201 6.61 13.27 2.63
N ALA A 202 7.11 12.86 3.80
CA ALA A 202 7.18 13.70 4.98
C ALA A 202 8.02 14.97 4.74
N LYS A 203 9.16 14.83 4.04
CA LYS A 203 10.02 15.95 3.64
C LYS A 203 9.30 16.92 2.70
N GLN A 204 8.56 16.42 1.70
CA GLN A 204 7.79 17.26 0.79
C GLN A 204 6.65 18.00 1.50
N LEU A 205 6.04 17.37 2.52
CA LEU A 205 5.04 18.03 3.37
C LEU A 205 5.66 19.04 4.33
N GLY A 206 6.99 19.05 4.53
CA GLY A 206 7.66 19.88 5.53
C GLY A 206 7.32 19.46 6.96
N VAL A 207 7.15 18.16 7.21
CA VAL A 207 6.78 17.60 8.53
C VAL A 207 7.85 16.60 8.97
N PRO A 208 8.37 16.71 10.20
CA PRO A 208 9.29 15.71 10.71
C PRO A 208 8.58 14.38 10.92
N PRO A 209 9.24 13.22 10.67
CA PRO A 209 8.62 11.90 10.78
C PRO A 209 7.92 11.66 12.13
N GLN A 210 8.46 12.16 13.23
CA GLN A 210 7.91 12.00 14.58
C GLN A 210 6.55 12.71 14.77
N ARG A 211 6.23 13.67 13.88
CA ARG A 211 4.95 14.36 13.84
C ARG A 211 4.06 13.92 12.66
N ALA A 212 4.41 12.80 12.06
CA ALA A 212 3.63 12.20 10.97
C ALA A 212 3.20 10.77 11.33
N VAL A 213 2.07 10.38 10.79
CA VAL A 213 1.47 9.04 10.91
C VAL A 213 1.61 8.30 9.59
N VAL A 214 1.96 7.02 9.63
CA VAL A 214 1.90 6.11 8.49
C VAL A 214 0.69 5.21 8.63
N VAL A 215 -0.08 5.02 7.56
CA VAL A 215 -1.24 4.12 7.49
C VAL A 215 -1.02 3.10 6.38
N GLU A 216 -1.03 1.81 6.72
CA GLU A 216 -0.57 0.72 5.87
C GLU A 216 -1.32 -0.60 6.12
N ASP A 217 -1.48 -1.43 5.08
CA ASP A 217 -2.07 -2.77 5.20
C ASP A 217 -1.05 -3.91 4.95
N ALA A 218 0.13 -3.59 4.37
CA ALA A 218 1.18 -4.55 4.06
C ALA A 218 2.30 -4.56 5.11
N ILE A 219 2.86 -5.73 5.40
CA ILE A 219 3.99 -5.89 6.33
C ILE A 219 5.19 -5.02 5.92
N ALA A 220 5.54 -5.02 4.63
CA ALA A 220 6.66 -4.22 4.14
C ALA A 220 6.48 -2.71 4.40
N GLY A 221 5.26 -2.20 4.29
CA GLY A 221 4.98 -0.81 4.55
C GLY A 221 4.96 -0.46 6.03
N VAL A 222 4.41 -1.33 6.88
CA VAL A 222 4.50 -1.17 8.34
C VAL A 222 5.96 -1.13 8.80
N GLN A 223 6.80 -2.04 8.29
CA GLN A 223 8.24 -2.04 8.54
C GLN A 223 8.91 -0.75 8.08
N ALA A 224 8.53 -0.22 6.90
CA ALA A 224 9.04 1.05 6.40
C ALA A 224 8.67 2.22 7.33
N GLY A 225 7.42 2.28 7.79
CA GLY A 225 6.97 3.27 8.77
C GLY A 225 7.76 3.20 10.07
N ARG A 226 7.98 2.00 10.59
CA ARG A 226 8.79 1.78 11.80
C ARG A 226 10.25 2.16 11.61
N ALA A 227 10.86 1.74 10.50
CA ALA A 227 12.26 2.07 10.17
C ALA A 227 12.48 3.58 9.99
N GLY A 228 11.48 4.30 9.46
CA GLY A 228 11.48 5.75 9.30
C GLY A 228 11.27 6.53 10.60
N ARG A 229 11.03 5.86 11.74
CA ARG A 229 10.76 6.47 13.04
C ARG A 229 9.60 7.46 13.01
N PHE A 230 8.54 7.09 12.30
CA PHE A 230 7.31 7.86 12.30
C PHE A 230 6.66 7.87 13.69
N GLY A 231 5.95 8.94 14.00
CA GLY A 231 5.37 9.13 15.33
C GLY A 231 4.25 8.14 15.67
N LEU A 232 3.63 7.55 14.64
CA LEU A 232 2.64 6.48 14.76
C LEU A 232 2.60 5.67 13.47
N VAL A 233 2.49 4.35 13.59
CA VAL A 233 2.24 3.43 12.47
C VAL A 233 0.92 2.71 12.73
N VAL A 234 -0.07 2.97 11.88
CA VAL A 234 -1.40 2.36 11.92
C VAL A 234 -1.45 1.24 10.88
N GLY A 235 -1.67 0.02 11.33
CA GLY A 235 -1.95 -1.13 10.47
C GLY A 235 -3.43 -1.22 10.13
N VAL A 236 -3.78 -1.60 8.90
CA VAL A 236 -5.16 -1.81 8.43
C VAL A 236 -5.35 -3.29 8.09
N ALA A 237 -5.97 -4.07 8.99
CA ALA A 237 -6.10 -5.51 8.88
C ALA A 237 -7.50 -5.92 8.37
N ARG A 238 -7.82 -5.60 7.12
CA ARG A 238 -9.15 -5.92 6.53
C ARG A 238 -9.41 -7.41 6.37
N LYS A 239 -8.37 -8.24 6.43
CA LYS A 239 -8.44 -9.70 6.19
C LYS A 239 -7.95 -10.54 7.36
N GLY A 240 -7.82 -9.93 8.55
CA GLY A 240 -7.46 -10.66 9.76
C GLY A 240 -5.96 -10.80 10.06
N GLU A 241 -5.10 -10.00 9.42
CA GLU A 241 -3.64 -10.02 9.63
C GLU A 241 -3.16 -9.15 10.82
N ALA A 242 -4.04 -8.86 11.79
CA ALA A 242 -3.75 -7.89 12.86
C ALA A 242 -2.47 -8.20 13.63
N ASP A 243 -2.27 -9.46 14.01
CA ASP A 243 -1.08 -9.86 14.77
C ASP A 243 0.19 -9.73 13.93
N ALA A 244 0.16 -10.13 12.66
CA ALA A 244 1.30 -9.99 11.76
C ALA A 244 1.70 -8.52 11.58
N LEU A 245 0.76 -7.58 11.45
CA LEU A 245 1.06 -6.16 11.35
C LEU A 245 1.65 -5.60 12.65
N LYS A 246 1.13 -6.02 13.82
CA LYS A 246 1.69 -5.63 15.12
C LYS A 246 3.11 -6.15 15.32
N ASP A 247 3.34 -7.42 15.03
CA ASP A 247 4.65 -8.06 15.18
C ASP A 247 5.72 -7.43 14.28
N ASN A 248 5.29 -6.81 13.18
CA ASN A 248 6.16 -6.11 12.23
C ASN A 248 6.24 -4.60 12.43
N GLY A 249 5.65 -4.05 13.49
CA GLY A 249 5.90 -2.69 13.94
C GLY A 249 4.73 -1.71 13.84
N ALA A 250 3.49 -2.19 13.58
CA ALA A 250 2.31 -1.34 13.75
C ALA A 250 2.07 -1.06 15.25
N ASP A 251 1.95 0.22 15.60
CA ASP A 251 1.64 0.65 16.97
C ASP A 251 0.15 0.39 17.29
N VAL A 252 -0.72 0.53 16.30
CA VAL A 252 -2.16 0.30 16.38
C VAL A 252 -2.62 -0.42 15.13
N VAL A 253 -3.56 -1.35 15.29
CA VAL A 253 -4.20 -2.02 14.16
C VAL A 253 -5.71 -1.85 14.24
N VAL A 254 -6.31 -1.49 13.10
CA VAL A 254 -7.76 -1.37 12.89
C VAL A 254 -8.20 -2.30 11.76
N GLY A 255 -9.44 -2.74 11.80
CA GLY A 255 -10.04 -3.50 10.70
C GLY A 255 -10.44 -2.63 9.52
N ASP A 256 -10.85 -1.40 9.80
CA ASP A 256 -11.21 -0.38 8.81
C ASP A 256 -10.92 1.02 9.36
N LEU A 257 -10.57 1.97 8.48
CA LEU A 257 -10.25 3.34 8.88
C LEU A 257 -11.47 4.14 9.38
N SER A 258 -12.69 3.67 9.14
CA SER A 258 -13.90 4.22 9.77
C SER A 258 -13.87 4.15 11.31
N GLU A 259 -13.10 3.20 11.88
CA GLU A 259 -12.90 3.12 13.33
C GLU A 259 -12.17 4.34 13.92
N LEU A 260 -11.47 5.10 13.09
CA LEU A 260 -10.73 6.31 13.46
C LEU A 260 -11.49 7.59 13.11
N VAL A 261 -12.65 7.48 12.48
CA VAL A 261 -13.51 8.62 12.14
C VAL A 261 -14.22 9.11 13.41
N HIS A 262 -14.15 10.42 13.66
CA HIS A 262 -14.87 11.05 14.75
C HIS A 262 -16.30 11.34 14.29
N GLU A 263 -17.29 10.74 14.93
CA GLU A 263 -18.69 11.16 14.76
C GLU A 263 -18.88 12.54 15.40
N ALA A 264 -19.35 13.51 14.60
CA ALA A 264 -19.56 14.90 15.01
C ALA A 264 -20.77 15.05 15.95
#